data_51a7bf64de3eb64b1fc8bd36da696827
#
_entry.id   51a7bf64de3eb64b1fc8bd36da696827
#
_cell.length_a   1.000
_cell.length_b   1.000
_cell.length_c   1.000
_cell.angle_alpha   90.00
_cell.angle_beta   90.00
_cell.angle_gamma   90.00
#
_symmetry.space_group_name_H-M   'P 1'
#
loop_
_entity.id
_entity.type
_entity.pdbx_description
1 polymer ?
#
loop_
_entity_poly.entity_id
_entity_poly.type
_entity_poly.pdbx_seq_one_letter_code
_entity_poly.pdbx_strand_id
1 'polypeptide(L)'
;QIMKCVGIIGAMEIEVATLIDAMKISKKETKAGMTFCCGKIEGKDVVVVKSGVGKVNAAMCTQILIDDFDVDAVINTGVAGSLNNDIDICDVVVSTKAQQHDMDVTALGYDRGIIPDMEKSVFEADSKLIDLAKKSAKDAGLEINVFEGKVLSGDQFIGTEEAKNFLKKEFAGDCAEMEGAAIAHTASLNGVPF
;
A
#
# COMPACT_ATOMS: atom_id res chain seq x y z
N GLN A 1 9.41 3.38 18.93
CA GLN A 1 9.85 2.00 18.76
C GLN A 1 10.74 1.92 17.52
N ILE A 2 11.89 1.29 17.61
CA ILE A 2 12.80 1.10 16.46
C ILE A 2 12.24 -0.05 15.63
N MET A 3 11.96 0.21 14.32
CA MET A 3 11.57 -0.84 13.40
C MET A 3 12.75 -1.77 13.14
N LYS A 4 12.58 -3.05 13.43
CA LYS A 4 13.62 -4.07 13.27
C LYS A 4 13.61 -4.69 11.89
N CYS A 5 12.43 -5.02 11.38
CA CYS A 5 12.25 -5.63 10.07
C CYS A 5 11.02 -5.02 9.38
N VAL A 6 11.19 -4.57 8.15
CA VAL A 6 10.11 -3.97 7.35
C VAL A 6 9.73 -4.89 6.20
N GLY A 7 8.45 -5.18 6.08
CA GLY A 7 7.87 -5.85 4.92
C GLY A 7 7.57 -4.84 3.82
N ILE A 8 8.03 -5.09 2.61
CA ILE A 8 7.76 -4.25 1.44
C ILE A 8 7.03 -5.05 0.39
N ILE A 9 5.84 -4.60 0.01
CA ILE A 9 4.94 -5.26 -0.91
C ILE A 9 4.79 -4.45 -2.18
N GLY A 10 5.00 -5.08 -3.33
CA GLY A 10 4.54 -4.58 -4.62
C GLY A 10 3.66 -5.64 -5.28
N ALA A 11 2.71 -5.23 -6.10
CA ALA A 11 1.80 -6.16 -6.76
C ALA A 11 2.42 -6.87 -7.95
N MET A 12 3.33 -6.20 -8.65
CA MET A 12 3.94 -6.65 -9.91
C MET A 12 5.46 -6.68 -9.81
N GLU A 13 6.08 -7.48 -10.68
CA GLU A 13 7.53 -7.63 -10.75
C GLU A 13 8.25 -6.28 -10.88
N ILE A 14 7.77 -5.42 -11.77
CA ILE A 14 8.38 -4.11 -12.02
C ILE A 14 8.39 -3.21 -10.77
N GLU A 15 7.46 -3.40 -9.86
CA GLU A 15 7.33 -2.59 -8.65
C GLU A 15 8.33 -2.98 -7.56
N VAL A 16 8.86 -4.20 -7.60
CA VAL A 16 9.79 -4.72 -6.59
C VAL A 16 11.18 -5.05 -7.12
N ALA A 17 11.37 -5.14 -8.44
CA ALA A 17 12.61 -5.59 -9.05
C ALA A 17 13.83 -4.77 -8.61
N THR A 18 13.74 -3.45 -8.62
CA THR A 18 14.85 -2.57 -8.21
C THR A 18 15.21 -2.75 -6.74
N LEU A 19 14.22 -2.97 -5.88
CA LEU A 19 14.45 -3.24 -4.46
C LEU A 19 15.14 -4.58 -4.25
N ILE A 20 14.68 -5.62 -4.95
CA ILE A 20 15.28 -6.96 -4.88
C ILE A 20 16.73 -6.94 -5.40
N ASP A 21 17.00 -6.20 -6.48
CA ASP A 21 18.34 -6.04 -7.02
C ASP A 21 19.28 -5.30 -6.05
N ALA A 22 18.75 -4.36 -5.27
CA ALA A 22 19.50 -3.61 -4.27
C ALA A 22 19.73 -4.40 -2.95
N MET A 23 19.00 -5.51 -2.77
CA MET A 23 19.09 -6.30 -1.54
C MET A 23 20.35 -7.15 -1.49
N LYS A 24 20.90 -7.26 -0.28
CA LYS A 24 21.76 -8.38 0.10
C LYS A 24 20.87 -9.51 0.63
N ILE A 25 20.45 -10.40 -0.27
CA ILE A 25 19.52 -11.49 0.06
C ILE A 25 20.23 -12.56 0.88
N SER A 26 19.64 -12.93 2.01
CA SER A 26 20.09 -14.05 2.85
C SER A 26 19.24 -15.31 2.67
N LYS A 27 17.95 -15.15 2.35
CA LYS A 27 17.00 -16.26 2.22
C LYS A 27 15.88 -15.90 1.25
N LYS A 28 15.40 -16.89 0.50
CA LYS A 28 14.13 -16.82 -0.26
C LYS A 28 13.22 -17.94 0.20
N GLU A 29 11.97 -17.64 0.41
CA GLU A 29 10.94 -18.59 0.83
C GLU A 29 9.67 -18.39 0.01
N THR A 30 9.10 -19.46 -0.52
CA THR A 30 7.86 -19.40 -1.31
C THR A 30 6.69 -19.89 -0.45
N LYS A 31 5.66 -19.05 -0.32
CA LYS A 31 4.40 -19.37 0.36
C LYS A 31 3.24 -18.81 -0.43
N ALA A 32 2.16 -19.55 -0.53
CA ALA A 32 0.95 -19.14 -1.26
C ALA A 32 1.22 -18.59 -2.67
N GLY A 33 2.21 -19.16 -3.38
CA GLY A 33 2.61 -18.72 -4.70
C GLY A 33 3.44 -17.43 -4.75
N MET A 34 3.81 -16.86 -3.60
CA MET A 34 4.62 -15.65 -3.49
C MET A 34 6.03 -15.98 -3.01
N THR A 35 7.05 -15.31 -3.58
CA THR A 35 8.42 -15.43 -3.12
C THR A 35 8.81 -14.30 -2.21
N PHE A 36 9.08 -14.61 -0.96
CA PHE A 36 9.52 -13.69 0.09
C PHE A 36 11.04 -13.64 0.10
N CYS A 37 11.62 -12.49 -0.29
CA CYS A 37 13.06 -12.27 -0.30
C CYS A 37 13.47 -11.59 1.02
N CYS A 38 14.15 -12.33 1.89
CA CYS A 38 14.65 -11.82 3.17
C CYS A 38 16.10 -11.38 3.03
N GLY A 39 16.45 -10.25 3.62
CA GLY A 39 17.83 -9.76 3.56
C GLY A 39 17.93 -8.34 4.07
N LYS A 40 18.91 -7.60 3.53
CA LYS A 40 19.19 -6.23 3.95
C LYS A 40 19.21 -5.27 2.75
N ILE A 41 18.69 -4.08 2.97
CA ILE A 41 18.90 -2.91 2.13
C ILE A 41 19.60 -1.86 3.01
N GLU A 42 20.78 -1.41 2.60
CA GLU A 42 21.60 -0.45 3.37
C GLU A 42 21.73 -0.79 4.87
N GLY A 43 21.91 -2.08 5.16
CA GLY A 43 22.08 -2.58 6.51
C GLY A 43 20.78 -2.75 7.33
N LYS A 44 19.63 -2.42 6.77
CA LYS A 44 18.31 -2.60 7.41
C LYS A 44 17.67 -3.91 6.99
N ASP A 45 17.14 -4.65 7.95
CA ASP A 45 16.41 -5.89 7.67
C ASP A 45 15.08 -5.62 6.97
N VAL A 46 14.90 -6.30 5.83
CA VAL A 46 13.70 -6.16 5.02
C VAL A 46 13.25 -7.51 4.47
N VAL A 47 11.97 -7.63 4.22
CA VAL A 47 11.38 -8.72 3.43
C VAL A 47 10.64 -8.08 2.27
N VAL A 48 11.10 -8.34 1.04
CA VAL A 48 10.49 -7.81 -0.18
C VAL A 48 9.76 -8.93 -0.89
N VAL A 49 8.52 -8.67 -1.30
CA VAL A 49 7.65 -9.67 -1.92
C VAL A 49 6.76 -9.06 -2.98
N LYS A 50 6.57 -9.81 -4.08
CA LYS A 50 5.53 -9.55 -5.06
C LYS A 50 4.26 -10.29 -4.66
N SER A 51 3.21 -9.55 -4.34
CA SER A 51 1.95 -10.14 -3.88
C SER A 51 1.07 -10.71 -5.00
N GLY A 52 1.18 -10.17 -6.20
CA GLY A 52 0.15 -10.28 -7.23
C GLY A 52 -0.89 -9.18 -7.08
N VAL A 53 -1.71 -9.00 -8.10
CA VAL A 53 -2.70 -7.92 -8.20
C VAL A 53 -3.96 -8.25 -7.41
N GLY A 54 -4.54 -7.23 -6.79
CA GLY A 54 -5.85 -7.29 -6.16
C GLY A 54 -5.82 -7.49 -4.65
N LYS A 55 -6.97 -7.25 -4.03
CA LYS A 55 -7.13 -7.19 -2.57
C LYS A 55 -6.86 -8.51 -1.86
N VAL A 56 -7.27 -9.62 -2.44
CA VAL A 56 -7.05 -10.96 -1.84
C VAL A 56 -5.56 -11.27 -1.76
N ASN A 57 -4.82 -11.09 -2.87
CA ASN A 57 -3.38 -11.27 -2.90
C ASN A 57 -2.68 -10.36 -1.89
N ALA A 58 -3.06 -9.10 -1.85
CA ALA A 58 -2.50 -8.11 -0.95
C ALA A 58 -2.71 -8.44 0.53
N ALA A 59 -3.94 -8.80 0.90
CA ALA A 59 -4.28 -9.17 2.28
C ALA A 59 -3.56 -10.44 2.72
N MET A 60 -3.56 -11.47 1.89
CA MET A 60 -2.87 -12.73 2.15
C MET A 60 -1.36 -12.51 2.32
N CYS A 61 -0.75 -11.74 1.43
CA CYS A 61 0.66 -11.37 1.51
C CYS A 61 1.00 -10.66 2.81
N THR A 62 0.21 -9.68 3.20
CA THR A 62 0.41 -8.91 4.43
C THR A 62 0.32 -9.80 5.66
N GLN A 63 -0.67 -10.68 5.74
CA GLN A 63 -0.82 -11.59 6.88
C GLN A 63 0.36 -12.57 6.98
N ILE A 64 0.83 -13.10 5.87
CA ILE A 64 2.02 -13.99 5.86
C ILE A 64 3.28 -13.24 6.32
N LEU A 65 3.48 -12.00 5.88
CA LEU A 65 4.60 -11.18 6.35
C LEU A 65 4.59 -11.01 7.86
N ILE A 66 3.42 -10.78 8.44
CA ILE A 66 3.26 -10.58 9.88
C ILE A 66 3.48 -11.88 10.66
N ASP A 67 2.86 -12.96 10.22
CA ASP A 67 2.87 -14.24 10.95
C ASP A 67 4.18 -15.02 10.80
N ASP A 68 4.74 -15.04 9.59
CA ASP A 68 5.84 -15.95 9.28
C ASP A 68 7.21 -15.25 9.16
N PHE A 69 7.22 -13.93 8.97
CA PHE A 69 8.45 -13.16 8.79
C PHE A 69 8.68 -12.10 9.86
N ASP A 70 7.77 -12.01 10.82
CA ASP A 70 7.92 -11.19 12.04
C ASP A 70 8.22 -9.72 11.72
N VAL A 71 7.62 -9.19 10.64
CA VAL A 71 7.75 -7.78 10.27
C VAL A 71 7.01 -6.90 11.28
N ASP A 72 7.60 -5.78 11.63
CA ASP A 72 7.02 -4.80 12.57
C ASP A 72 6.51 -3.51 11.89
N ALA A 73 6.59 -3.46 10.57
CA ALA A 73 5.95 -2.47 9.71
C ALA A 73 5.78 -3.03 8.31
N VAL A 74 4.80 -2.53 7.58
CA VAL A 74 4.59 -2.87 6.16
C VAL A 74 4.52 -1.61 5.31
N ILE A 75 5.14 -1.66 4.13
CA ILE A 75 5.11 -0.60 3.13
C ILE A 75 4.57 -1.18 1.84
N ASN A 76 3.58 -0.53 1.25
CA ASN A 76 3.14 -0.79 -0.11
C ASN A 76 3.87 0.17 -1.07
N THR A 77 4.41 -0.37 -2.15
CA THR A 77 5.03 0.42 -3.22
C THR A 77 4.47 0.00 -4.57
N GLY A 78 4.16 0.97 -5.41
CA GLY A 78 3.60 0.66 -6.72
C GLY A 78 3.08 1.89 -7.44
N VAL A 79 2.42 1.64 -8.56
CA VAL A 79 1.81 2.67 -9.38
C VAL A 79 0.35 2.88 -9.02
N ALA A 80 -0.14 4.11 -9.18
CA ALA A 80 -1.53 4.45 -8.97
C ALA A 80 -2.00 5.44 -10.04
N GLY A 81 -3.29 5.44 -10.32
CA GLY A 81 -3.92 6.45 -11.16
C GLY A 81 -4.26 7.70 -10.36
N SER A 82 -3.89 8.87 -10.85
CA SER A 82 -4.24 10.13 -10.18
C SER A 82 -5.74 10.40 -10.25
N LEU A 83 -6.29 10.81 -9.13
CA LEU A 83 -7.64 11.36 -9.00
C LEU A 83 -7.61 12.88 -8.72
N ASN A 84 -6.43 13.44 -8.51
CA ASN A 84 -6.20 14.83 -8.18
C ASN A 84 -5.49 15.52 -9.35
N ASN A 85 -6.07 16.60 -9.86
CA ASN A 85 -5.55 17.32 -11.04
C ASN A 85 -4.19 17.99 -10.79
N ASP A 86 -3.78 18.15 -9.54
CA ASP A 86 -2.47 18.70 -9.18
C ASP A 86 -1.36 17.65 -9.18
N ILE A 87 -1.72 16.37 -9.30
CA ILE A 87 -0.78 15.23 -9.27
C ILE A 87 -0.59 14.71 -10.69
N ASP A 88 0.63 14.83 -11.19
CA ASP A 88 1.02 14.44 -12.53
C ASP A 88 1.77 13.09 -12.56
N ILE A 89 2.02 12.60 -13.77
CA ILE A 89 2.85 11.41 -13.99
C ILE A 89 4.25 11.65 -13.40
N CYS A 90 4.79 10.65 -12.72
CA CYS A 90 6.04 10.64 -11.98
C CYS A 90 6.00 11.35 -10.62
N ASP A 91 4.93 11.98 -10.23
CA ASP A 91 4.75 12.45 -8.86
C ASP A 91 4.55 11.28 -7.89
N VAL A 92 4.81 11.49 -6.63
CA VAL A 92 4.67 10.51 -5.56
C VAL A 92 3.54 10.91 -4.62
N VAL A 93 2.67 9.97 -4.32
CA VAL A 93 1.67 10.10 -3.26
C VAL A 93 2.09 9.25 -2.07
N VAL A 94 2.33 9.88 -0.94
CA VAL A 94 2.50 9.21 0.35
C VAL A 94 1.13 9.09 1.00
N SER A 95 0.69 7.85 1.24
CA SER A 95 -0.62 7.59 1.82
C SER A 95 -0.73 8.16 3.23
N THR A 96 -1.76 8.95 3.47
CA THR A 96 -2.17 9.34 4.83
C THR A 96 -3.23 8.40 5.38
N LYS A 97 -4.05 7.85 4.50
CA LYS A 97 -5.10 6.88 4.79
C LYS A 97 -5.50 6.14 3.52
N ALA A 98 -6.08 4.97 3.70
CA ALA A 98 -6.54 4.14 2.60
C ALA A 98 -7.97 3.65 2.86
N GLN A 99 -8.75 3.51 1.78
CA GLN A 99 -10.12 3.02 1.84
C GLN A 99 -10.42 2.15 0.63
N GLN A 100 -11.22 1.09 0.84
CA GLN A 100 -11.74 0.28 -0.24
C GLN A 100 -12.92 0.98 -0.90
N HIS A 101 -12.82 1.30 -2.18
CA HIS A 101 -13.88 1.99 -2.92
C HIS A 101 -14.94 1.04 -3.50
N ASP A 102 -14.65 -0.23 -3.55
CA ASP A 102 -15.52 -1.27 -4.11
C ASP A 102 -16.29 -2.08 -3.05
N MET A 103 -16.14 -1.71 -1.78
CA MET A 103 -17.01 -2.22 -0.71
C MET A 103 -18.39 -1.54 -0.84
N ASP A 104 -19.36 -2.29 -1.30
CA ASP A 104 -20.71 -1.77 -1.56
C ASP A 104 -21.77 -2.61 -0.83
N VAL A 105 -22.23 -2.09 0.29
CA VAL A 105 -23.34 -2.65 1.09
C VAL A 105 -24.47 -1.61 1.18
N THR A 106 -24.55 -0.73 0.21
CA THR A 106 -25.56 0.36 0.16
C THR A 106 -26.98 -0.15 0.16
N ALA A 107 -27.22 -1.33 -0.42
CA ALA A 107 -28.54 -1.98 -0.37
C ALA A 107 -29.04 -2.28 1.05
N LEU A 108 -28.14 -2.35 2.03
CA LEU A 108 -28.47 -2.54 3.45
C LEU A 108 -28.46 -1.22 4.24
N GLY A 109 -28.31 -0.09 3.56
CA GLY A 109 -28.36 1.25 4.16
C GLY A 109 -27.01 1.80 4.65
N TYR A 110 -25.91 1.15 4.32
CA TYR A 110 -24.56 1.67 4.60
C TYR A 110 -24.11 2.64 3.52
N ASP A 111 -23.28 3.59 3.88
CA ASP A 111 -22.57 4.38 2.88
C ASP A 111 -21.55 3.52 2.13
N ARG A 112 -21.26 3.88 0.87
CA ARG A 112 -20.27 3.16 0.04
C ARG A 112 -18.89 3.22 0.69
N GLY A 113 -18.17 2.10 0.69
CA GLY A 113 -16.86 1.97 1.31
C GLY A 113 -16.88 1.62 2.79
N ILE A 114 -18.06 1.56 3.40
CA ILE A 114 -18.21 1.14 4.80
C ILE A 114 -18.26 -0.39 4.87
N ILE A 115 -17.41 -0.95 5.71
CA ILE A 115 -17.34 -2.38 5.99
C ILE A 115 -18.24 -2.64 7.20
N PRO A 116 -19.34 -3.40 7.05
CA PRO A 116 -20.25 -3.70 8.17
C PRO A 116 -19.52 -4.37 9.34
N ASP A 117 -20.01 -4.12 10.53
CA ASP A 117 -19.52 -4.70 11.79
C ASP A 117 -18.03 -4.43 12.10
N MET A 118 -17.42 -3.48 11.42
CA MET A 118 -16.08 -3.00 11.72
C MET A 118 -16.11 -1.59 12.30
N GLU A 119 -15.25 -1.35 13.28
CA GLU A 119 -15.09 -0.01 13.88
C GLU A 119 -14.59 1.02 12.88
N LYS A 120 -13.74 0.58 11.95
CA LYS A 120 -13.12 1.45 10.95
C LYS A 120 -13.26 0.87 9.55
N SER A 121 -13.46 1.75 8.58
CA SER A 121 -13.46 1.43 7.15
C SER A 121 -12.43 2.26 6.39
N VAL A 122 -11.88 3.28 7.03
CA VAL A 122 -10.74 4.07 6.55
C VAL A 122 -9.57 3.79 7.48
N PHE A 123 -8.45 3.37 6.92
CA PHE A 123 -7.28 2.93 7.66
C PHE A 123 -6.17 3.98 7.53
N GLU A 124 -5.75 4.54 8.66
CA GLU A 124 -4.74 5.59 8.70
C GLU A 124 -3.34 5.00 8.56
N ALA A 125 -2.48 5.68 7.80
CA ALA A 125 -1.07 5.37 7.74
C ALA A 125 -0.33 5.87 8.99
N ASP A 126 0.77 5.21 9.33
CA ASP A 126 1.60 5.59 10.47
C ASP A 126 2.33 6.91 10.20
N SER A 127 2.23 7.86 11.14
CA SER A 127 2.81 9.20 10.98
C SER A 127 4.33 9.20 10.83
N LYS A 128 5.03 8.28 11.52
CA LYS A 128 6.49 8.17 11.41
C LYS A 128 6.91 7.64 10.06
N LEU A 129 6.15 6.69 9.49
CA LEU A 129 6.40 6.18 8.14
C LEU A 129 6.14 7.27 7.09
N ILE A 130 5.10 8.08 7.26
CA ILE A 130 4.81 9.22 6.38
C ILE A 130 6.00 10.20 6.40
N ASP A 131 6.46 10.60 7.58
CA ASP A 131 7.56 11.55 7.73
C ASP A 131 8.87 11.00 7.12
N LEU A 132 9.16 9.71 7.34
CA LEU A 132 10.32 9.04 6.75
C LEU A 132 10.25 9.00 5.23
N ALA A 133 9.08 8.67 4.65
CA ALA A 133 8.88 8.63 3.20
C ALA A 133 9.09 10.01 2.57
N LYS A 134 8.52 11.06 3.17
CA LYS A 134 8.69 12.45 2.71
C LYS A 134 10.14 12.90 2.78
N LYS A 135 10.81 12.63 3.91
CA LYS A 135 12.22 12.95 4.09
C LYS A 135 13.09 12.21 3.09
N SER A 136 12.87 10.93 2.88
CA SER A 136 13.63 10.12 1.92
C SER A 136 13.48 10.62 0.49
N ALA A 137 12.27 10.98 0.08
CA ALA A 137 12.02 11.55 -1.24
C ALA A 137 12.76 12.88 -1.44
N LYS A 138 12.79 13.75 -0.42
CA LYS A 138 13.54 15.00 -0.43
C LYS A 138 15.06 14.77 -0.49
N ASP A 139 15.56 13.86 0.34
CA ASP A 139 17.00 13.56 0.43
C ASP A 139 17.52 12.87 -0.84
N ALA A 140 16.66 12.18 -1.58
CA ALA A 140 17.02 11.57 -2.86
C ALA A 140 17.34 12.60 -3.97
N GLY A 141 17.00 13.87 -3.77
CA GLY A 141 17.31 14.96 -4.70
C GLY A 141 16.62 14.84 -6.05
N LEU A 142 15.53 14.08 -6.12
CA LEU A 142 14.75 13.93 -7.33
C LEU A 142 13.89 15.16 -7.58
N GLU A 143 13.83 15.61 -8.84
CA GLU A 143 12.92 16.69 -9.27
C GLU A 143 11.50 16.15 -9.44
N ILE A 144 10.91 15.69 -8.34
CA ILE A 144 9.55 15.15 -8.28
C ILE A 144 8.75 15.86 -7.20
N ASN A 145 7.44 15.96 -7.41
CA ASN A 145 6.54 16.44 -6.37
C ASN A 145 6.11 15.28 -5.49
N VAL A 146 6.04 15.54 -4.19
CA VAL A 146 5.58 14.56 -3.19
C VAL A 146 4.34 15.11 -2.52
N PHE A 147 3.25 14.39 -2.64
CA PHE A 147 1.96 14.73 -2.06
C PHE A 147 1.62 13.78 -0.92
N GLU A 148 0.94 14.27 0.07
CA GLU A 148 0.23 13.43 1.04
C GLU A 148 -1.21 13.27 0.57
N GLY A 149 -1.75 12.05 0.60
CA GLY A 149 -3.08 11.85 0.06
C GLY A 149 -3.78 10.58 0.52
N LYS A 150 -5.08 10.54 0.23
CA LYS A 150 -5.93 9.38 0.45
C LYS A 150 -5.84 8.43 -0.75
N VAL A 151 -5.48 7.18 -0.48
CA VAL A 151 -5.43 6.10 -1.47
C VAL A 151 -6.74 5.33 -1.46
N LEU A 152 -7.32 5.15 -2.64
CA LEU A 152 -8.50 4.30 -2.83
C LEU A 152 -8.10 3.01 -3.51
N SER A 153 -8.57 1.87 -2.98
CA SER A 153 -8.27 0.56 -3.54
C SER A 153 -9.54 -0.24 -3.84
N GLY A 154 -9.51 -1.00 -4.91
CA GLY A 154 -10.55 -1.94 -5.27
C GLY A 154 -10.06 -2.94 -6.30
N ASP A 155 -10.81 -4.03 -6.50
CA ASP A 155 -10.51 -5.05 -7.52
C ASP A 155 -11.01 -4.61 -8.91
N GLN A 156 -10.69 -3.35 -9.24
CA GLN A 156 -11.09 -2.70 -10.49
C GLN A 156 -9.99 -1.77 -10.96
N PHE A 157 -9.66 -1.85 -12.25
CA PHE A 157 -8.83 -0.85 -12.90
C PHE A 157 -9.67 0.40 -13.21
N ILE A 158 -9.31 1.53 -12.61
CA ILE A 158 -10.02 2.81 -12.81
C ILE A 158 -9.39 3.54 -13.98
N GLY A 159 -9.95 3.33 -15.18
CA GLY A 159 -9.40 3.83 -16.44
C GLY A 159 -10.23 4.85 -17.19
N THR A 160 -11.42 5.22 -16.68
CA THR A 160 -12.30 6.20 -17.33
C THR A 160 -12.46 7.47 -16.51
N GLU A 161 -12.65 8.60 -17.17
CA GLU A 161 -12.91 9.88 -16.49
C GLU A 161 -14.18 9.83 -15.62
N GLU A 162 -15.21 9.12 -16.09
CA GLU A 162 -16.44 8.93 -15.34
C GLU A 162 -16.18 8.22 -14.00
N ALA A 163 -15.44 7.11 -14.02
CA ALA A 163 -15.07 6.35 -12.81
C ALA A 163 -14.20 7.19 -11.88
N LYS A 164 -13.23 7.92 -12.41
CA LYS A 164 -12.37 8.82 -11.61
C LYS A 164 -13.19 9.91 -10.93
N ASN A 165 -14.08 10.57 -11.67
CA ASN A 165 -14.93 11.64 -11.12
C ASN A 165 -15.88 11.11 -10.05
N PHE A 166 -16.42 9.90 -10.24
CA PHE A 166 -17.23 9.24 -9.23
C PHE A 166 -16.44 9.03 -7.93
N LEU A 167 -15.23 8.49 -8.02
CA LEU A 167 -14.39 8.24 -6.84
C LEU A 167 -13.95 9.52 -6.14
N LYS A 168 -13.64 10.57 -6.89
CA LYS A 168 -13.32 11.89 -6.32
C LYS A 168 -14.49 12.45 -5.52
N LYS A 169 -15.69 12.38 -6.10
CA LYS A 169 -16.90 12.92 -5.47
C LYS A 169 -17.30 12.12 -4.23
N GLU A 170 -17.27 10.80 -4.34
CA GLU A 170 -17.77 9.90 -3.31
C GLU A 170 -16.80 9.78 -2.12
N PHE A 171 -15.49 9.72 -2.39
CA PHE A 171 -14.48 9.38 -1.38
C PHE A 171 -13.45 10.48 -1.10
N ALA A 172 -13.42 11.54 -1.89
CA ALA A 172 -12.36 12.55 -1.84
C ALA A 172 -10.94 11.93 -1.88
N GLY A 173 -10.74 10.92 -2.74
CA GLY A 173 -9.46 10.24 -2.90
C GLY A 173 -8.50 11.01 -3.81
N ASP A 174 -7.20 10.85 -3.60
CA ASP A 174 -6.14 11.48 -4.38
C ASP A 174 -5.57 10.59 -5.46
N CYS A 175 -5.58 9.28 -5.24
CA CYS A 175 -5.20 8.28 -6.25
C CYS A 175 -5.96 6.97 -6.03
N ALA A 176 -5.97 6.13 -7.07
CA ALA A 176 -6.61 4.82 -7.05
C ALA A 176 -5.65 3.74 -7.55
N GLU A 177 -5.66 2.61 -6.86
CA GLU A 177 -4.90 1.42 -7.17
C GLU A 177 -5.66 0.18 -6.68
N MET A 178 -5.03 -0.98 -6.54
CA MET A 178 -5.78 -2.23 -6.31
C MET A 178 -5.34 -3.02 -5.07
N GLU A 179 -4.44 -2.52 -4.22
CA GLU A 179 -3.87 -3.28 -3.10
C GLU A 179 -3.80 -2.53 -1.76
N GLY A 180 -3.48 -1.26 -1.78
CA GLY A 180 -3.06 -0.50 -0.59
C GLY A 180 -4.05 -0.52 0.56
N ALA A 181 -5.35 -0.38 0.29
CA ALA A 181 -6.37 -0.43 1.34
C ALA A 181 -6.52 -1.83 1.96
N ALA A 182 -6.29 -2.89 1.19
CA ALA A 182 -6.30 -4.25 1.74
C ALA A 182 -5.08 -4.52 2.63
N ILE A 183 -3.91 -3.99 2.25
CA ILE A 183 -2.69 -4.04 3.09
C ILE A 183 -2.92 -3.25 4.38
N ALA A 184 -3.41 -2.03 4.28
CA ALA A 184 -3.69 -1.16 5.42
C ALA A 184 -4.74 -1.78 6.36
N HIS A 185 -5.80 -2.36 5.82
CA HIS A 185 -6.84 -3.07 6.55
C HIS A 185 -6.25 -4.24 7.35
N THR A 186 -5.49 -5.11 6.69
CA THR A 186 -4.86 -6.26 7.32
C THR A 186 -3.86 -5.84 8.40
N ALA A 187 -3.00 -4.88 8.10
CA ALA A 187 -2.02 -4.34 9.06
C ALA A 187 -2.72 -3.74 10.28
N SER A 188 -3.78 -2.97 10.08
CA SER A 188 -4.56 -2.34 11.15
C SER A 188 -5.15 -3.37 12.10
N LEU A 189 -5.74 -4.46 11.58
CA LEU A 189 -6.29 -5.53 12.41
C LEU A 189 -5.22 -6.29 13.21
N ASN A 190 -3.99 -6.30 12.73
CA ASN A 190 -2.85 -6.93 13.42
C ASN A 190 -2.04 -5.94 14.29
N GLY A 191 -2.44 -4.67 14.36
CA GLY A 191 -1.71 -3.67 15.11
C GLY A 191 -0.31 -3.37 14.55
N VAL A 192 -0.09 -3.60 13.26
CA VAL A 192 1.17 -3.35 12.56
C VAL A 192 1.10 -2.04 11.81
N PRO A 193 2.09 -1.14 11.95
CA PRO A 193 2.16 0.12 11.20
C PRO A 193 2.19 -0.10 9.69
N PHE A 194 1.47 0.74 9.00
CA PHE A 194 1.38 0.76 7.54
C PHE A 194 1.74 2.16 7.03
#